data_8535a0c53b4fc6e5a09025b7f85a061b
#
_entry.id   8535a0c53b4fc6e5a09025b7f85a061b
#
_cell.length_a   1.000
_cell.length_b   1.000
_cell.length_c   1.000
_cell.angle_alpha   90.00
_cell.angle_beta   90.00
_cell.angle_gamma   90.00
#
_symmetry.space_group_name_H-M   'P 1'
#
loop_
_entity.id
_entity.type
_entity.pdbx_description
1 polymer ?
#
loop_
_entity_poly.entity_id
_entity_poly.type
_entity_poly.pdbx_seq_one_letter_code
_entity_poly.pdbx_strand_id
1 'polypeptide(L)'
;MAAKRATRTDDAGTRLRLMEATAQIIREEGYAAATSRRVAAQAGVRSALVYYYFPTMDDLFVAVMRAGAERALERMRQVLTAADPLQALWEINTDDRFTRLNTEFMALANHRKAVGVELKAYAERVRDIETAAVTLVLRTHGVDLERFPPVVVSMLLTGAARILCNEGAVGVRQGHAELRAFVEGLMKQYVLPSPGAARTRGE
;
A
#
# COMPACT_ATOMS: atom_id res chain seq x y z
N MET A 1 2.13 -16.82 -38.37
CA MET A 1 1.85 -16.82 -36.93
C MET A 1 2.85 -15.98 -36.09
N ALA A 2 4.12 -15.84 -36.48
CA ALA A 2 5.14 -15.06 -35.74
C ALA A 2 4.86 -13.55 -35.64
N ALA A 3 4.42 -12.90 -36.72
CA ALA A 3 4.16 -11.44 -36.75
C ALA A 3 3.01 -11.02 -35.80
N LYS A 4 1.96 -11.84 -35.64
CA LYS A 4 0.84 -11.55 -34.73
C LYS A 4 1.21 -11.73 -33.25
N ARG A 5 2.27 -12.48 -32.97
CA ARG A 5 2.82 -12.67 -31.61
C ARG A 5 3.76 -11.50 -31.23
N ALA A 6 4.55 -10.99 -32.18
CA ALA A 6 5.43 -9.82 -31.98
C ALA A 6 4.63 -8.54 -31.72
N THR A 7 3.55 -8.27 -32.47
CA THR A 7 2.66 -7.13 -32.25
C THR A 7 1.97 -7.16 -30.86
N ARG A 8 1.52 -8.35 -30.39
CA ARG A 8 0.89 -8.45 -29.06
C ARG A 8 1.87 -8.25 -27.91
N THR A 9 3.14 -8.58 -28.10
CA THR A 9 4.19 -8.38 -27.06
C THR A 9 4.58 -6.90 -26.99
N ASP A 10 4.62 -6.19 -28.13
CA ASP A 10 4.89 -4.77 -28.22
C ASP A 10 3.73 -3.92 -27.67
N ASP A 11 2.49 -4.36 -27.91
CA ASP A 11 1.27 -3.78 -27.34
C ASP A 11 1.23 -3.87 -25.83
N ALA A 12 1.49 -5.06 -25.24
CA ALA A 12 1.54 -5.24 -23.79
C ALA A 12 2.67 -4.42 -23.15
N GLY A 13 3.83 -4.35 -23.80
CA GLY A 13 4.97 -3.55 -23.36
C GLY A 13 4.67 -2.05 -23.34
N THR A 14 3.99 -1.53 -24.36
CA THR A 14 3.62 -0.12 -24.42
C THR A 14 2.59 0.25 -23.36
N ARG A 15 1.58 -0.61 -23.15
CA ARG A 15 0.60 -0.41 -22.08
C ARG A 15 1.26 -0.36 -20.69
N LEU A 16 2.21 -1.24 -20.44
CA LEU A 16 2.96 -1.27 -19.17
C LEU A 16 3.80 0.01 -19.00
N ARG A 17 4.55 0.45 -20.04
CA ARG A 17 5.32 1.71 -19.97
C ARG A 17 4.46 2.93 -19.65
N LEU A 18 3.24 3.01 -20.20
CA LEU A 18 2.29 4.08 -19.88
C LEU A 18 1.87 4.05 -18.41
N MET A 19 1.60 2.87 -17.86
CA MET A 19 1.26 2.71 -16.44
C MET A 19 2.43 3.06 -15.54
N GLU A 20 3.64 2.62 -15.86
CA GLU A 20 4.86 2.90 -15.09
C GLU A 20 5.20 4.39 -15.10
N ALA A 21 5.14 5.02 -16.27
CA ALA A 21 5.33 6.47 -16.44
C ALA A 21 4.31 7.25 -15.59
N THR A 22 3.04 6.83 -15.62
CA THR A 22 1.98 7.45 -14.82
C THR A 22 2.26 7.31 -13.33
N ALA A 23 2.60 6.11 -12.86
CA ALA A 23 2.94 5.87 -11.46
C ALA A 23 4.16 6.68 -11.00
N GLN A 24 5.15 6.87 -11.88
CA GLN A 24 6.32 7.69 -11.59
C GLN A 24 5.94 9.17 -11.45
N ILE A 25 5.19 9.73 -12.41
CA ILE A 25 4.74 11.13 -12.37
C ILE A 25 3.91 11.38 -11.10
N ILE A 26 2.97 10.50 -10.76
CA ILE A 26 2.15 10.64 -9.56
C ILE A 26 3.01 10.69 -8.30
N ARG A 27 4.05 9.86 -8.19
CA ARG A 27 4.96 9.85 -7.01
C ARG A 27 5.83 11.08 -6.91
N GLU A 28 6.31 11.61 -8.04
CA GLU A 28 7.32 12.67 -8.08
C GLU A 28 6.71 14.07 -8.18
N GLU A 29 5.61 14.21 -8.91
CA GLU A 29 5.00 15.48 -9.30
C GLU A 29 3.56 15.65 -8.80
N GLY A 30 2.96 14.58 -8.20
CA GLY A 30 1.56 14.53 -7.80
C GLY A 30 0.61 14.12 -8.93
N TYR A 31 -0.61 13.72 -8.57
CA TYR A 31 -1.59 13.22 -9.56
C TYR A 31 -2.01 14.27 -10.59
N ALA A 32 -2.01 15.55 -10.24
CA ALA A 32 -2.43 16.63 -11.13
C ALA A 32 -1.47 16.81 -12.34
N ALA A 33 -0.21 16.44 -12.18
CA ALA A 33 0.79 16.47 -13.24
C ALA A 33 0.61 15.34 -14.28
N ALA A 34 -0.10 14.25 -13.92
CA ALA A 34 -0.27 13.07 -14.77
C ALA A 34 -1.30 13.30 -15.89
N THR A 35 -1.00 14.23 -16.79
CA THR A 35 -1.78 14.49 -18.01
C THR A 35 -1.40 13.52 -19.12
N SER A 36 -2.28 13.29 -20.10
CA SER A 36 -2.01 12.40 -21.24
C SER A 36 -0.73 12.80 -22.00
N ARG A 37 -0.45 14.09 -22.14
CA ARG A 37 0.77 14.61 -22.79
C ARG A 37 2.01 14.31 -21.96
N ARG A 38 1.95 14.56 -20.65
CA ARG A 38 3.08 14.32 -19.73
C ARG A 38 3.40 12.83 -19.64
N VAL A 39 2.35 11.98 -19.51
CA VAL A 39 2.48 10.51 -19.50
C VAL A 39 3.09 10.00 -20.80
N ALA A 40 2.59 10.45 -21.96
CA ALA A 40 3.13 10.04 -23.26
C ALA A 40 4.62 10.43 -23.43
N ALA A 41 4.98 11.66 -23.05
CA ALA A 41 6.36 12.14 -23.07
C ALA A 41 7.28 11.28 -22.19
N GLN A 42 6.85 10.98 -20.94
CA GLN A 42 7.59 10.15 -20.01
C GLN A 42 7.75 8.71 -20.49
N ALA A 43 6.71 8.16 -21.15
CA ALA A 43 6.74 6.80 -21.70
C ALA A 43 7.47 6.70 -23.04
N GLY A 44 7.90 7.81 -23.65
CA GLY A 44 8.56 7.85 -24.97
C GLY A 44 7.62 7.46 -26.11
N VAL A 45 6.32 7.81 -26.02
CA VAL A 45 5.31 7.49 -27.03
C VAL A 45 4.53 8.71 -27.51
N ARG A 46 3.76 8.58 -28.60
CA ARG A 46 2.84 9.64 -29.06
C ARG A 46 1.61 9.70 -28.16
N SER A 47 1.09 10.91 -27.88
CA SER A 47 -0.09 11.12 -27.00
C SER A 47 -1.34 10.35 -27.45
N ALA A 48 -1.52 10.13 -28.75
CA ALA A 48 -2.62 9.32 -29.28
C ALA A 48 -2.62 7.88 -28.75
N LEU A 49 -1.45 7.31 -28.43
CA LEU A 49 -1.34 5.95 -27.89
C LEU A 49 -1.88 5.85 -26.47
N VAL A 50 -1.86 6.93 -25.68
CA VAL A 50 -2.49 6.92 -24.35
C VAL A 50 -3.95 6.56 -24.47
N TYR A 51 -4.70 7.24 -25.33
CA TYR A 51 -6.13 7.02 -25.54
C TYR A 51 -6.45 5.73 -26.33
N TYR A 52 -5.50 5.21 -27.07
CA TYR A 52 -5.62 3.90 -27.69
C TYR A 52 -5.65 2.77 -26.66
N TYR A 53 -4.77 2.83 -25.63
CA TYR A 53 -4.69 1.81 -24.58
C TYR A 53 -5.65 2.07 -23.41
N PHE A 54 -5.97 3.32 -23.14
CA PHE A 54 -6.83 3.76 -22.05
C PHE A 54 -7.81 4.81 -22.56
N PRO A 55 -9.06 4.44 -22.86
CA PRO A 55 -10.06 5.34 -23.43
C PRO A 55 -10.20 6.67 -22.67
N THR A 56 -9.98 6.63 -21.35
CA THR A 56 -9.98 7.81 -20.49
C THR A 56 -8.74 7.83 -19.58
N MET A 57 -8.43 8.99 -19.02
CA MET A 57 -7.40 9.08 -17.97
C MET A 57 -7.81 8.33 -16.70
N ASP A 58 -9.09 8.20 -16.43
CA ASP A 58 -9.60 7.40 -15.30
C ASP A 58 -9.27 5.91 -15.48
N ASP A 59 -9.42 5.37 -16.70
CA ASP A 59 -9.03 3.99 -17.01
C ASP A 59 -7.54 3.75 -16.77
N LEU A 60 -6.70 4.73 -17.11
CA LEU A 60 -5.27 4.66 -16.86
C LEU A 60 -4.98 4.71 -15.35
N PHE A 61 -5.58 5.62 -14.60
CA PHE A 61 -5.40 5.73 -13.16
C PHE A 61 -5.88 4.47 -12.42
N VAL A 62 -7.03 3.94 -12.79
CA VAL A 62 -7.55 2.67 -12.26
C VAL A 62 -6.60 1.52 -12.56
N ALA A 63 -6.07 1.43 -13.76
CA ALA A 63 -5.12 0.38 -14.13
C ALA A 63 -3.81 0.47 -13.31
N VAL A 64 -3.27 1.68 -13.13
CA VAL A 64 -2.08 1.92 -12.30
C VAL A 64 -2.36 1.53 -10.86
N MET A 65 -3.50 1.95 -10.30
CA MET A 65 -3.88 1.64 -8.95
C MET A 65 -4.03 0.14 -8.73
N ARG A 66 -4.75 -0.57 -9.61
CA ARG A 66 -4.92 -2.03 -9.53
C ARG A 66 -3.58 -2.75 -9.53
N ALA A 67 -2.68 -2.40 -10.45
CA ALA A 67 -1.36 -3.01 -10.52
C ALA A 67 -0.49 -2.73 -9.28
N GLY A 68 -0.62 -1.56 -8.68
CA GLY A 68 0.01 -1.20 -7.41
C GLY A 68 -0.60 -1.95 -6.23
N ALA A 69 -1.93 -2.03 -6.18
CA ALA A 69 -2.70 -2.68 -5.14
C ALA A 69 -2.37 -4.18 -5.02
N GLU A 70 -2.31 -4.91 -6.13
CA GLU A 70 -1.97 -6.34 -6.09
C GLU A 70 -0.58 -6.59 -5.52
N ARG A 71 0.42 -5.79 -5.92
CA ARG A 71 1.78 -5.87 -5.36
C ARG A 71 1.83 -5.52 -3.87
N ALA A 72 1.06 -4.51 -3.46
CA ALA A 72 0.98 -4.10 -2.07
C ALA A 72 0.27 -5.15 -1.20
N LEU A 73 -0.82 -5.74 -1.70
CA LEU A 73 -1.54 -6.81 -1.00
C LEU A 73 -0.69 -8.07 -0.86
N GLU A 74 0.13 -8.40 -1.86
CA GLU A 74 1.05 -9.54 -1.75
C GLU A 74 2.08 -9.32 -0.64
N ARG A 75 2.69 -8.13 -0.56
CA ARG A 75 3.58 -7.78 0.57
C ARG A 75 2.84 -7.81 1.90
N MET A 76 1.60 -7.31 1.93
CA MET A 76 0.79 -7.30 3.15
C MET A 76 0.44 -8.72 3.64
N ARG A 77 0.18 -9.67 2.73
CA ARG A 77 -0.05 -11.08 3.10
C ARG A 77 1.16 -11.73 3.77
N GLN A 78 2.38 -11.32 3.43
CA GLN A 78 3.60 -11.84 4.05
C GLN A 78 3.69 -11.50 5.55
N VAL A 79 3.00 -10.46 6.00
CA VAL A 79 2.87 -10.11 7.42
C VAL A 79 2.29 -11.26 8.24
N LEU A 80 1.31 -11.99 7.70
CA LEU A 80 0.63 -13.09 8.40
C LEU A 80 1.57 -14.27 8.73
N THR A 81 2.69 -14.38 8.02
CA THR A 81 3.70 -15.42 8.22
C THR A 81 5.01 -14.89 8.79
N ALA A 82 5.08 -13.60 9.10
CA ALA A 82 6.25 -12.99 9.72
C ALA A 82 6.45 -13.48 11.15
N ALA A 83 7.70 -13.54 11.61
CA ALA A 83 8.02 -13.88 12.98
C ALA A 83 7.47 -12.83 13.97
N ASP A 84 7.42 -11.57 13.57
CA ASP A 84 6.79 -10.47 14.28
C ASP A 84 5.82 -9.72 13.34
N PRO A 85 4.53 -10.10 13.34
CA PRO A 85 3.54 -9.49 12.47
C PRO A 85 3.28 -8.01 12.75
N LEU A 86 3.37 -7.56 14.00
CA LEU A 86 3.16 -6.15 14.34
C LEU A 86 4.30 -5.28 13.83
N GLN A 87 5.54 -5.74 14.01
CA GLN A 87 6.72 -5.06 13.46
C GLN A 87 6.66 -4.99 11.93
N ALA A 88 6.31 -6.09 11.27
CA ALA A 88 6.17 -6.13 9.82
C ALA A 88 5.07 -5.17 9.31
N LEU A 89 3.93 -5.09 10.00
CA LEU A 89 2.88 -4.11 9.71
C LEU A 89 3.39 -2.67 9.88
N TRP A 90 4.11 -2.40 10.94
CA TRP A 90 4.67 -1.10 11.23
C TRP A 90 5.64 -0.64 10.13
N GLU A 91 6.56 -1.52 9.73
CA GLU A 91 7.54 -1.25 8.67
C GLU A 91 6.88 -0.95 7.33
N ILE A 92 5.87 -1.75 6.93
CA ILE A 92 5.13 -1.51 5.69
C ILE A 92 4.39 -0.18 5.72
N ASN A 93 3.74 0.15 6.84
CA ASN A 93 2.93 1.36 6.96
C ASN A 93 3.78 2.63 7.17
N THR A 94 5.04 2.51 7.61
CA THR A 94 6.00 3.62 7.72
C THR A 94 6.91 3.76 6.49
N ASP A 95 6.72 2.94 5.44
CA ASP A 95 7.43 3.11 4.16
C ASP A 95 6.89 4.35 3.41
N ASP A 96 7.70 5.40 3.36
CA ASP A 96 7.35 6.68 2.71
C ASP A 96 6.94 6.52 1.25
N ARG A 97 7.54 5.57 0.52
CA ARG A 97 7.24 5.34 -0.91
C ARG A 97 5.81 4.84 -1.11
N PHE A 98 5.39 3.95 -0.22
CA PHE A 98 4.05 3.39 -0.22
C PHE A 98 3.02 4.44 0.20
N THR A 99 3.30 5.16 1.28
CA THR A 99 2.39 6.15 1.86
C THR A 99 2.16 7.32 0.92
N ARG A 100 3.19 7.85 0.25
CA ARG A 100 3.05 8.94 -0.73
C ARG A 100 2.11 8.58 -1.87
N LEU A 101 2.33 7.43 -2.50
CA LEU A 101 1.48 7.01 -3.62
C LEU A 101 0.03 6.80 -3.17
N ASN A 102 -0.18 6.19 -2.00
CA ASN A 102 -1.52 6.00 -1.45
C ASN A 102 -2.21 7.34 -1.14
N THR A 103 -1.50 8.32 -0.58
CA THR A 103 -2.02 9.67 -0.30
C THR A 103 -2.46 10.37 -1.60
N GLU A 104 -1.67 10.28 -2.66
CA GLU A 104 -2.03 10.82 -3.97
C GLU A 104 -3.28 10.16 -4.56
N PHE A 105 -3.41 8.83 -4.44
CA PHE A 105 -4.63 8.13 -4.86
C PHE A 105 -5.84 8.46 -4.00
N MET A 106 -5.68 8.70 -2.71
CA MET A 106 -6.77 9.18 -1.85
C MET A 106 -7.23 10.58 -2.26
N ALA A 107 -6.30 11.49 -2.56
CA ALA A 107 -6.63 12.82 -3.06
C ALA A 107 -7.35 12.73 -4.43
N LEU A 108 -6.85 11.90 -5.33
CA LEU A 108 -7.46 11.66 -6.65
C LEU A 108 -8.88 11.07 -6.53
N ALA A 109 -9.11 10.15 -5.60
CA ALA A 109 -10.40 9.51 -5.36
C ALA A 109 -11.51 10.50 -4.96
N ASN A 110 -11.15 11.61 -4.29
CA ASN A 110 -12.10 12.69 -3.97
C ASN A 110 -12.67 13.37 -5.23
N HIS A 111 -11.94 13.31 -6.35
CA HIS A 111 -12.33 13.97 -7.60
C HIS A 111 -12.72 12.98 -8.71
N ARG A 112 -12.40 11.68 -8.57
CA ARG A 112 -12.56 10.64 -9.58
C ARG A 112 -13.27 9.41 -8.99
N LYS A 113 -14.59 9.30 -9.22
CA LYS A 113 -15.42 8.22 -8.64
C LYS A 113 -14.90 6.81 -8.99
N ALA A 114 -14.42 6.60 -10.22
CA ALA A 114 -13.89 5.31 -10.64
C ALA A 114 -12.66 4.89 -9.80
N VAL A 115 -11.78 5.83 -9.52
CA VAL A 115 -10.61 5.60 -8.63
C VAL A 115 -11.06 5.35 -7.19
N GLY A 116 -12.08 6.08 -6.71
CA GLY A 116 -12.64 5.89 -5.37
C GLY A 116 -13.20 4.49 -5.12
N VAL A 117 -13.87 3.91 -6.10
CA VAL A 117 -14.39 2.52 -6.02
C VAL A 117 -13.24 1.51 -5.85
N GLU A 118 -12.19 1.63 -6.65
CA GLU A 118 -11.02 0.75 -6.57
C GLU A 118 -10.25 0.95 -5.25
N LEU A 119 -10.08 2.20 -4.83
CA LEU A 119 -9.40 2.53 -3.58
C LEU A 119 -10.14 1.94 -2.38
N LYS A 120 -11.48 2.03 -2.36
CA LYS A 120 -12.31 1.41 -1.32
C LYS A 120 -12.07 -0.09 -1.25
N ALA A 121 -12.21 -0.79 -2.36
CA ALA A 121 -12.02 -2.25 -2.43
C ALA A 121 -10.60 -2.66 -1.97
N TYR A 122 -9.59 -1.90 -2.36
CA TYR A 122 -8.22 -2.12 -1.91
C TYR A 122 -8.07 -1.90 -0.38
N ALA A 123 -8.60 -0.79 0.15
CA ALA A 123 -8.49 -0.44 1.57
C ALA A 123 -9.21 -1.46 2.46
N GLU A 124 -10.36 -1.99 2.04
CA GLU A 124 -11.06 -3.06 2.74
C GLU A 124 -10.21 -4.34 2.82
N ARG A 125 -9.62 -4.77 1.71
CA ARG A 125 -8.71 -5.95 1.68
C ARG A 125 -7.47 -5.77 2.55
N VAL A 126 -6.86 -4.59 2.57
CA VAL A 126 -5.75 -4.28 3.47
C VAL A 126 -6.20 -4.35 4.92
N ARG A 127 -7.35 -3.77 5.24
CA ARG A 127 -7.92 -3.79 6.59
C ARG A 127 -8.18 -5.21 7.09
N ASP A 128 -8.66 -6.10 6.24
CA ASP A 128 -8.89 -7.50 6.58
C ASP A 128 -7.56 -8.19 6.97
N ILE A 129 -6.50 -7.98 6.19
CA ILE A 129 -5.18 -8.57 6.46
C ILE A 129 -4.58 -7.99 7.75
N GLU A 130 -4.61 -6.67 7.92
CA GLU A 130 -4.13 -6.01 9.16
C GLU A 130 -4.88 -6.52 10.39
N THR A 131 -6.20 -6.61 10.31
CA THR A 131 -7.04 -7.11 11.40
C THR A 131 -6.73 -8.57 11.72
N ALA A 132 -6.50 -9.41 10.71
CA ALA A 132 -6.12 -10.81 10.91
C ALA A 132 -4.76 -10.93 11.61
N ALA A 133 -3.76 -10.14 11.20
CA ALA A 133 -2.43 -10.13 11.82
C ALA A 133 -2.50 -9.68 13.29
N VAL A 134 -3.21 -8.59 13.58
CA VAL A 134 -3.41 -8.11 14.95
C VAL A 134 -4.18 -9.13 15.78
N THR A 135 -5.23 -9.76 15.22
CA THR A 135 -6.00 -10.81 15.91
C THR A 135 -5.11 -11.98 16.32
N LEU A 136 -4.24 -12.44 15.43
CA LEU A 136 -3.29 -13.51 15.69
C LEU A 136 -2.42 -13.18 16.92
N VAL A 137 -1.81 -11.99 16.90
CA VAL A 137 -0.93 -11.56 18.00
C VAL A 137 -1.69 -11.41 19.32
N LEU A 138 -2.81 -10.69 19.34
CA LEU A 138 -3.57 -10.45 20.55
C LEU A 138 -4.08 -11.76 21.18
N ARG A 139 -4.59 -12.70 20.37
CA ARG A 139 -5.02 -14.03 20.86
C ARG A 139 -3.88 -14.84 21.45
N THR A 140 -2.73 -14.84 20.80
CA THR A 140 -1.55 -15.58 21.31
C THR A 140 -1.09 -15.08 22.67
N HIS A 141 -1.31 -13.80 22.97
CA HIS A 141 -0.97 -13.20 24.25
C HIS A 141 -2.14 -13.16 25.26
N GLY A 142 -3.28 -13.79 24.94
CA GLY A 142 -4.42 -13.85 25.84
C GLY A 142 -5.11 -12.50 26.09
N VAL A 143 -4.95 -11.55 25.15
CA VAL A 143 -5.56 -10.23 25.26
C VAL A 143 -7.07 -10.32 25.01
N ASP A 144 -7.85 -9.63 25.82
CA ASP A 144 -9.30 -9.52 25.66
C ASP A 144 -9.65 -8.71 24.39
N LEU A 145 -10.21 -9.41 23.38
CA LEU A 145 -10.54 -8.82 22.10
C LEU A 145 -11.82 -7.96 22.12
N GLU A 146 -12.65 -8.06 23.13
CA GLU A 146 -13.80 -7.15 23.29
C GLU A 146 -13.32 -5.79 23.77
N ARG A 147 -12.38 -5.78 24.73
CA ARG A 147 -11.75 -4.57 25.24
C ARG A 147 -10.78 -3.94 24.24
N PHE A 148 -10.08 -4.75 23.42
CA PHE A 148 -9.12 -4.34 22.40
C PHE A 148 -9.51 -4.93 21.04
N PRO A 149 -10.55 -4.39 20.37
CA PRO A 149 -10.98 -4.89 19.07
C PRO A 149 -9.84 -4.82 18.04
N PRO A 150 -9.46 -5.94 17.42
CA PRO A 150 -8.28 -5.99 16.51
C PRO A 150 -8.33 -4.98 15.37
N VAL A 151 -9.53 -4.71 14.82
CA VAL A 151 -9.71 -3.70 13.79
C VAL A 151 -9.37 -2.29 14.31
N VAL A 152 -9.72 -1.97 15.54
CA VAL A 152 -9.40 -0.66 16.15
C VAL A 152 -7.90 -0.54 16.38
N VAL A 153 -7.27 -1.59 16.92
CA VAL A 153 -5.81 -1.63 17.14
C VAL A 153 -5.07 -1.47 15.81
N SER A 154 -5.49 -2.17 14.74
CA SER A 154 -4.88 -2.01 13.41
C SER A 154 -5.04 -0.58 12.88
N MET A 155 -6.21 0.04 13.07
CA MET A 155 -6.46 1.43 12.65
C MET A 155 -5.57 2.43 13.40
N LEU A 156 -5.34 2.23 14.70
CA LEU A 156 -4.47 3.09 15.50
C LEU A 156 -3.00 2.98 15.04
N LEU A 157 -2.50 1.76 14.81
CA LEU A 157 -1.15 1.53 14.29
C LEU A 157 -0.95 2.17 12.91
N THR A 158 -1.87 1.90 11.98
CA THR A 158 -1.84 2.48 10.63
C THR A 158 -1.98 4.00 10.67
N GLY A 159 -2.84 4.52 11.55
CA GLY A 159 -3.02 5.96 11.75
C GLY A 159 -1.75 6.64 12.25
N ALA A 160 -1.09 6.06 13.26
CA ALA A 160 0.18 6.55 13.77
C ALA A 160 1.27 6.58 12.68
N ALA A 161 1.41 5.49 11.90
CA ALA A 161 2.35 5.42 10.80
C ALA A 161 2.08 6.49 9.72
N ARG A 162 0.82 6.69 9.35
CA ARG A 162 0.42 7.72 8.38
C ARG A 162 0.69 9.14 8.86
N ILE A 163 0.49 9.43 10.14
CA ILE A 163 0.85 10.73 10.73
C ILE A 163 2.35 10.97 10.53
N LEU A 164 3.21 10.03 10.92
CA LEU A 164 4.66 10.14 10.77
C LEU A 164 5.08 10.42 9.31
N CYS A 165 4.49 9.70 8.35
CA CYS A 165 4.81 9.86 6.93
C CYS A 165 4.29 11.19 6.36
N ASN A 166 3.00 11.51 6.58
CA ASN A 166 2.37 12.69 5.98
C ASN A 166 2.92 14.00 6.55
N GLU A 167 3.06 14.11 7.87
CA GLU A 167 3.67 15.26 8.52
C GLU A 167 5.14 15.37 8.18
N GLY A 168 5.85 14.23 8.15
CA GLY A 168 7.24 14.14 7.74
C GLY A 168 7.50 14.67 6.33
N ALA A 169 6.58 14.45 5.40
CA ALA A 169 6.67 14.92 4.03
C ALA A 169 6.63 16.46 3.92
N VAL A 170 5.99 17.14 4.88
CA VAL A 170 5.93 18.62 4.95
C VAL A 170 6.88 19.21 5.99
N GLY A 171 7.78 18.40 6.57
CA GLY A 171 8.83 18.85 7.48
C GLY A 171 8.43 18.94 8.95
N VAL A 172 7.20 18.57 9.34
CA VAL A 172 6.79 18.48 10.74
C VAL A 172 7.46 17.27 11.40
N ARG A 173 8.06 17.48 12.57
CA ARG A 173 8.81 16.46 13.32
C ARG A 173 8.47 16.43 14.82
N GLN A 174 7.67 17.37 15.28
CA GLN A 174 7.29 17.48 16.70
C GLN A 174 6.51 16.23 17.13
N GLY A 175 6.96 15.56 18.18
CA GLY A 175 6.32 14.36 18.72
C GLY A 175 6.58 13.06 17.95
N HIS A 176 7.29 13.09 16.80
CA HIS A 176 7.52 11.91 15.98
C HIS A 176 8.42 10.88 16.65
N ALA A 177 9.45 11.32 17.36
CA ALA A 177 10.35 10.44 18.09
C ALA A 177 9.61 9.73 19.23
N GLU A 178 8.80 10.48 19.98
CA GLU A 178 8.00 9.98 21.08
C GLU A 178 6.91 8.99 20.60
N LEU A 179 6.20 9.34 19.52
CA LEU A 179 5.19 8.45 18.93
C LEU A 179 5.83 7.14 18.46
N ARG A 180 6.96 7.20 17.75
CA ARG A 180 7.69 6.02 17.30
C ARG A 180 8.13 5.15 18.49
N ALA A 181 8.80 5.74 19.48
CA ALA A 181 9.27 5.03 20.66
C ALA A 181 8.12 4.39 21.45
N PHE A 182 6.99 5.07 21.57
CA PHE A 182 5.79 4.57 22.23
C PHE A 182 5.21 3.36 21.50
N VAL A 183 5.00 3.45 20.18
CA VAL A 183 4.45 2.35 19.38
C VAL A 183 5.40 1.15 19.37
N GLU A 184 6.70 1.36 19.13
CA GLU A 184 7.71 0.29 19.14
C GLU A 184 7.82 -0.37 20.55
N GLY A 185 7.72 0.42 21.62
CA GLY A 185 7.68 -0.08 22.99
C GLY A 185 6.48 -0.98 23.25
N LEU A 186 5.29 -0.59 22.77
CA LEU A 186 4.10 -1.43 22.87
C LEU A 186 4.24 -2.72 22.07
N MET A 187 4.71 -2.65 20.82
CA MET A 187 4.86 -3.84 19.98
C MET A 187 5.81 -4.88 20.58
N LYS A 188 6.92 -4.45 21.19
CA LYS A 188 7.89 -5.34 21.86
C LYS A 188 7.27 -6.21 22.95
N GLN A 189 6.16 -5.78 23.57
CA GLN A 189 5.46 -6.56 24.58
C GLN A 189 4.64 -7.72 23.97
N TYR A 190 4.40 -7.68 22.64
CA TYR A 190 3.55 -8.61 21.91
C TYR A 190 4.29 -9.36 20.80
N VAL A 191 5.61 -9.61 20.99
CA VAL A 191 6.37 -10.46 20.07
C VAL A 191 5.89 -11.90 20.17
N LEU A 192 5.60 -12.53 19.04
CA LEU A 192 5.17 -13.94 19.04
C LEU A 192 6.31 -14.83 19.55
N PRO A 193 6.01 -15.85 20.40
CA PRO A 193 7.02 -16.81 20.82
C PRO A 193 7.57 -17.56 19.61
N SER A 194 8.90 -17.73 19.55
CA SER A 194 9.57 -18.48 18.47
C SER A 194 9.01 -19.90 18.37
N PRO A 195 8.82 -20.45 17.17
CA PRO A 195 8.21 -21.77 16.92
C PRO A 195 8.86 -22.95 17.67
N GLY A 196 10.04 -22.75 18.27
CA GLY A 196 10.76 -23.76 19.05
C GLY A 196 10.56 -23.70 20.58
N ALA A 197 10.00 -22.62 21.14
CA ALA A 197 9.91 -22.44 22.59
C ALA A 197 8.77 -23.22 23.27
N ALA A 198 7.83 -23.74 22.51
CA ALA A 198 6.66 -24.47 23.03
C ALA A 198 6.95 -25.94 23.39
N ARG A 199 8.13 -26.51 23.08
CA ARG A 199 8.44 -27.93 23.31
C ARG A 199 9.21 -28.25 24.59
N THR A 200 9.54 -27.25 25.42
CA THR A 200 10.36 -27.47 26.63
C THR A 200 9.58 -27.29 27.98
N ARG A 201 8.26 -27.20 27.95
CA ARG A 201 7.45 -27.13 29.18
C ARG A 201 6.57 -28.33 29.36
N GLY A 202 7.09 -29.51 29.16
CA GLY A 202 6.39 -30.78 29.34
C GLY A 202 7.35 -31.93 29.67
N GLU A 203 8.16 -31.78 30.69
CA GLU A 203 8.79 -32.90 31.44
C GLU A 203 8.77 -32.59 32.93
#